data_8531347fb24840c15dad50cdd4aba7c5
#
_entry.id   8531347fb24840c15dad50cdd4aba7c5
#
_cell.length_a   1.000
_cell.length_b   1.000
_cell.length_c   1.000
_cell.angle_alpha   90.00
_cell.angle_beta   90.00
_cell.angle_gamma   90.00
#
_symmetry.space_group_name_H-M   'P 1'
#
loop_
_entity.id
_entity.type
_entity.pdbx_description
1 polymer ?
#
loop_
_entity_poly.entity_id
_entity_poly.type
_entity_poly.pdbx_seq_one_letter_code
_entity_poly.pdbx_strand_id
1 'polypeptide(L)'
;MCGISGIVQYNKTEVSKNRLQSMMQHMKHRGPDAEGCYIQNNVGLGYVSLTISDMVGTAYQSMTDDTNRYTIIKNGEVYNRVELCEELQAMGYVFHSQTDAEVILNGYIAWGEDVLDKINGMFALAIYDSKKHTLFLARDGFGIKPLYYSVTENEFIFASEIPALLSVLQTKPFANENAIFDYLVFNRTDHTEQTFFDGIYKLQHGCCMTLDCRQVYTKETLPIKKWYDLTARVGGKSVKKDKDQFMRLLTHAVKTRLCGDVPWGVGLSGGLDSSAIASMVVNVLKESDVHSFSAVYGKDSHADESRYIECFKGIVPNMHYVYPNAEMLYANLGNYVRTQAEPTPTASPFAHYCVMQEAQKYVKVTLDGQGADEALAGYEYIPGLYYKTLLTHFKWITLIKELVTYARLHKSMRHVKYMVFFLLPSRMRTKVRVTQRGYINSEFVARYQNSVIADQLYGSNTMQEMLIRHFEYKIEHLLKWGDRSATAFSMESRQPFLDKDLVEYALKIEDSAKVHNGYTKYILREVMQDIMPEAIRTRVDKMGFSVPQDEWFRTEKFQKLVMDILQSESFAQRGIVIPNEAIRLYKKHLLGEINISKDIWKWINLELWYREFIDQ
;
A
#
# COMPACT_ATOMS: atom_id res chain seq x y z
N MET A 1 -13.87 7.44 -2.77
CA MET A 1 -12.80 6.86 -3.61
C MET A 1 -13.30 6.69 -5.04
N CYS A 2 -12.40 6.64 -6.03
CA CYS A 2 -12.82 6.66 -7.42
C CYS A 2 -12.05 5.61 -8.22
N GLY A 3 -12.46 5.38 -9.45
CA GLY A 3 -11.70 4.63 -10.45
C GLY A 3 -11.57 5.43 -11.72
N ILE A 4 -10.38 5.46 -12.29
CA ILE A 4 -10.11 6.10 -13.58
C ILE A 4 -9.64 5.07 -14.60
N SER A 5 -9.95 5.31 -15.87
CA SER A 5 -9.51 4.48 -16.99
C SER A 5 -9.34 5.32 -18.25
N GLY A 6 -8.56 4.82 -19.19
CA GLY A 6 -8.45 5.49 -20.49
C GLY A 6 -7.80 4.61 -21.55
N ILE A 7 -8.06 5.00 -22.78
CA ILE A 7 -7.57 4.34 -24.01
C ILE A 7 -7.04 5.43 -24.96
N VAL A 8 -5.85 5.23 -25.48
CA VAL A 8 -5.28 6.00 -26.59
C VAL A 8 -5.02 5.03 -27.74
N GLN A 9 -5.76 5.17 -28.86
CA GLN A 9 -5.59 4.33 -30.04
C GLN A 9 -4.58 4.93 -31.01
N TYR A 10 -3.55 4.16 -31.37
CA TYR A 10 -2.48 4.63 -32.26
C TYR A 10 -2.90 4.73 -33.72
N ASN A 11 -3.88 3.92 -34.15
CA ASN A 11 -4.44 3.95 -35.49
C ASN A 11 -5.36 5.15 -35.79
N LYS A 12 -5.49 6.08 -34.81
CA LYS A 12 -6.32 7.29 -34.88
C LYS A 12 -7.82 7.05 -35.10
N THR A 13 -8.31 5.82 -34.89
CA THR A 13 -9.75 5.57 -34.90
C THR A 13 -10.37 6.06 -33.60
N GLU A 14 -11.66 6.37 -33.65
CA GLU A 14 -12.40 6.79 -32.45
C GLU A 14 -12.47 5.66 -31.41
N VAL A 15 -12.28 6.02 -30.14
CA VAL A 15 -12.35 5.06 -29.05
C VAL A 15 -13.78 4.55 -28.87
N SER A 16 -13.96 3.24 -28.86
CA SER A 16 -15.26 2.63 -28.61
C SER A 16 -15.76 2.92 -27.20
N LYS A 17 -16.95 3.55 -27.10
CA LYS A 17 -17.63 3.80 -25.82
C LYS A 17 -17.88 2.53 -25.03
N ASN A 18 -18.21 1.43 -25.70
CA ASN A 18 -18.47 0.14 -25.04
C ASN A 18 -17.21 -0.40 -24.32
N ARG A 19 -16.02 -0.18 -24.88
CA ARG A 19 -14.77 -0.60 -24.24
C ARG A 19 -14.54 0.20 -22.94
N LEU A 20 -14.71 1.52 -22.95
CA LEU A 20 -14.64 2.34 -21.74
C LEU A 20 -15.68 1.92 -20.71
N GLN A 21 -16.91 1.66 -21.14
CA GLN A 21 -17.98 1.17 -20.25
C GLN A 21 -17.61 -0.19 -19.62
N SER A 22 -17.00 -1.11 -20.38
CA SER A 22 -16.50 -2.36 -19.81
C SER A 22 -15.46 -2.11 -18.72
N MET A 23 -14.48 -1.23 -18.96
CA MET A 23 -13.48 -0.86 -17.95
C MET A 23 -14.12 -0.26 -16.70
N MET A 24 -15.06 0.67 -16.85
CA MET A 24 -15.77 1.32 -15.74
C MET A 24 -16.58 0.30 -14.93
N GLN A 25 -17.26 -0.63 -15.60
CA GLN A 25 -18.06 -1.67 -14.93
C GLN A 25 -17.21 -2.56 -14.01
N HIS A 26 -15.97 -2.89 -14.42
CA HIS A 26 -15.04 -3.66 -13.59
C HIS A 26 -14.50 -2.87 -12.40
N MET A 27 -14.71 -1.56 -12.35
CA MET A 27 -14.33 -0.68 -11.25
C MET A 27 -15.53 -0.07 -10.51
N LYS A 28 -16.78 -0.50 -10.80
CA LYS A 28 -17.99 0.09 -10.24
C LYS A 28 -18.03 0.05 -8.70
N HIS A 29 -17.44 -0.97 -8.09
CA HIS A 29 -17.31 -1.10 -6.64
C HIS A 29 -16.46 0.03 -6.01
N ARG A 30 -15.54 0.64 -6.76
CA ARG A 30 -14.73 1.78 -6.29
C ARG A 30 -15.56 3.07 -6.20
N GLY A 31 -16.51 3.23 -7.11
CA GLY A 31 -17.29 4.45 -7.25
C GLY A 31 -18.71 4.17 -7.72
N PRO A 32 -19.61 3.75 -6.81
CA PRO A 32 -20.99 3.41 -7.16
C PRO A 32 -21.88 4.61 -7.44
N ASP A 33 -21.49 5.83 -7.00
CA ASP A 33 -22.41 6.97 -6.91
C ASP A 33 -22.55 7.71 -8.25
N ALA A 34 -21.48 7.81 -9.04
CA ALA A 34 -21.50 8.43 -10.36
C ALA A 34 -20.51 7.78 -11.32
N GLU A 35 -20.75 7.91 -12.61
CA GLU A 35 -19.84 7.47 -13.67
C GLU A 35 -19.95 8.37 -14.89
N GLY A 36 -18.90 8.43 -15.69
CA GLY A 36 -18.92 9.17 -16.93
C GLY A 36 -17.72 8.87 -17.81
N CYS A 37 -17.82 9.28 -19.05
CA CYS A 37 -16.73 9.16 -20.01
C CYS A 37 -16.62 10.40 -20.89
N TYR A 38 -15.40 10.69 -21.31
CA TYR A 38 -15.06 11.69 -22.31
C TYR A 38 -14.39 10.99 -23.48
N ILE A 39 -14.84 11.25 -24.69
CA ILE A 39 -14.26 10.68 -25.92
C ILE A 39 -14.01 11.81 -26.89
N GLN A 40 -12.79 11.90 -27.36
CA GLN A 40 -12.42 12.81 -28.44
C GLN A 40 -11.40 12.11 -29.35
N ASN A 41 -11.84 11.80 -30.57
CA ASN A 41 -11.04 11.10 -31.58
C ASN A 41 -10.49 9.77 -31.03
N ASN A 42 -9.16 9.62 -31.01
CA ASN A 42 -8.45 8.43 -30.57
C ASN A 42 -8.17 8.38 -29.07
N VAL A 43 -8.72 9.29 -28.27
CA VAL A 43 -8.56 9.35 -26.82
C VAL A 43 -9.91 9.19 -26.14
N GLY A 44 -10.00 8.25 -25.22
CA GLY A 44 -11.15 8.04 -24.36
C GLY A 44 -10.73 7.98 -22.90
N LEU A 45 -11.47 8.70 -22.05
CA LEU A 45 -11.29 8.73 -20.60
C LEU A 45 -12.59 8.29 -19.91
N GLY A 46 -12.50 7.43 -18.90
CA GLY A 46 -13.65 6.96 -18.14
C GLY A 46 -13.39 7.07 -16.64
N TYR A 47 -14.44 7.32 -15.88
CA TYR A 47 -14.35 7.38 -14.42
C TYR A 47 -15.59 6.81 -13.74
N VAL A 48 -15.38 6.30 -12.52
CA VAL A 48 -16.42 5.96 -11.55
C VAL A 48 -16.11 6.68 -10.24
N SER A 49 -17.11 7.20 -9.55
CA SER A 49 -16.94 8.10 -8.41
C SER A 49 -17.69 7.66 -7.18
N LEU A 50 -17.01 7.72 -6.03
CA LEU A 50 -17.58 7.67 -4.69
C LEU A 50 -17.60 9.09 -4.11
N THR A 51 -18.78 9.57 -3.74
CA THR A 51 -18.98 10.90 -3.18
C THR A 51 -18.57 10.92 -1.71
N ILE A 52 -17.57 11.72 -1.36
CA ILE A 52 -17.06 11.89 0.02
C ILE A 52 -17.33 13.30 0.53
N SER A 53 -17.57 14.28 -0.34
CA SER A 53 -18.02 15.61 0.08
C SER A 53 -19.43 15.87 -0.46
N ASP A 54 -20.29 16.42 0.40
CA ASP A 54 -21.74 16.66 0.16
C ASP A 54 -22.01 17.85 -0.77
N MET A 55 -21.10 18.23 -1.62
CA MET A 55 -21.38 19.26 -2.62
C MET A 55 -22.35 18.70 -3.66
N VAL A 56 -23.61 18.70 -3.26
CA VAL A 56 -24.76 18.28 -4.06
C VAL A 56 -24.73 18.97 -5.42
N GLY A 57 -24.60 18.17 -6.48
CA GLY A 57 -24.68 18.62 -7.86
C GLY A 57 -23.34 18.82 -8.61
N THR A 58 -22.17 18.70 -7.95
CA THR A 58 -20.87 18.93 -8.59
C THR A 58 -19.84 17.80 -8.38
N ALA A 59 -20.25 16.64 -7.91
CA ALA A 59 -19.39 15.48 -7.65
C ALA A 59 -18.87 14.81 -8.93
N TYR A 60 -18.39 15.59 -9.90
CA TYR A 60 -17.78 15.07 -11.11
C TYR A 60 -16.28 14.87 -10.88
N GLN A 61 -15.82 13.63 -10.98
CA GLN A 61 -14.38 13.30 -11.00
C GLN A 61 -13.75 13.51 -12.39
N SER A 62 -14.55 13.92 -13.39
CA SER A 62 -14.06 14.53 -14.63
C SER A 62 -14.48 15.99 -14.66
N MET A 63 -13.56 16.83 -15.05
CA MET A 63 -13.80 18.25 -15.28
C MET A 63 -13.13 18.66 -16.57
N THR A 64 -13.86 19.44 -17.37
CA THR A 64 -13.31 20.13 -18.54
C THR A 64 -13.26 21.63 -18.23
N ASP A 65 -12.15 22.29 -18.57
CA ASP A 65 -12.01 23.73 -18.36
C ASP A 65 -12.96 24.54 -19.24
N ASP A 66 -13.16 25.80 -18.92
CA ASP A 66 -14.07 26.70 -19.64
C ASP A 66 -13.76 26.85 -21.15
N THR A 67 -12.52 26.58 -21.54
CA THR A 67 -12.07 26.62 -22.93
C THR A 67 -12.34 25.33 -23.70
N ASN A 68 -12.81 24.27 -23.04
CA ASN A 68 -12.93 22.90 -23.54
C ASN A 68 -11.60 22.30 -24.06
N ARG A 69 -10.48 22.83 -23.60
CA ARG A 69 -9.15 22.35 -23.98
C ARG A 69 -8.63 21.25 -23.10
N TYR A 70 -8.77 21.42 -21.80
CA TYR A 70 -8.23 20.48 -20.82
C TYR A 70 -9.33 19.67 -20.16
N THR A 71 -9.16 18.37 -20.09
CA THR A 71 -10.07 17.46 -19.39
C THR A 71 -9.27 16.62 -18.39
N ILE A 72 -9.68 16.64 -17.11
CA ILE A 72 -9.08 15.86 -16.04
C ILE A 72 -10.02 14.73 -15.58
N ILE A 73 -9.45 13.57 -15.29
CA ILE A 73 -10.04 12.52 -14.44
C ILE A 73 -9.08 12.22 -13.31
N LYS A 74 -9.59 11.98 -12.10
CA LYS A 74 -8.75 11.68 -10.93
C LYS A 74 -9.35 10.62 -10.02
N ASN A 75 -8.49 9.95 -9.27
CA ASN A 75 -8.80 9.10 -8.13
C ASN A 75 -7.94 9.56 -6.96
N GLY A 76 -8.54 10.01 -5.88
CA GLY A 76 -7.84 10.44 -4.68
C GLY A 76 -8.28 11.79 -4.13
N GLU A 77 -7.50 12.36 -3.20
CA GLU A 77 -7.80 13.57 -2.43
C GLU A 77 -6.60 14.51 -2.37
N VAL A 78 -6.86 15.83 -2.37
CA VAL A 78 -5.87 16.90 -2.17
C VAL A 78 -6.10 17.55 -0.81
N TYR A 79 -5.20 17.28 0.12
CA TYR A 79 -5.36 17.72 1.52
C TYR A 79 -5.06 19.21 1.75
N ASN A 80 -4.22 19.81 0.89
CA ASN A 80 -3.93 21.25 0.91
C ASN A 80 -4.71 22.01 -0.19
N ARG A 81 -5.94 21.56 -0.48
CA ARG A 81 -6.80 22.15 -1.51
C ARG A 81 -7.07 23.63 -1.28
N VAL A 82 -7.34 24.03 -0.03
CA VAL A 82 -7.70 25.42 0.33
C VAL A 82 -6.54 26.36 0.02
N GLU A 83 -5.33 25.98 0.45
CA GLU A 83 -4.12 26.77 0.24
C GLU A 83 -3.79 26.93 -1.24
N LEU A 84 -3.94 25.85 -2.03
CA LEU A 84 -3.73 25.90 -3.48
C LEU A 84 -4.79 26.76 -4.18
N CYS A 85 -6.04 26.70 -3.73
CA CYS A 85 -7.12 27.53 -4.26
C CYS A 85 -6.82 29.01 -4.02
N GLU A 86 -6.40 29.39 -2.80
CA GLU A 86 -6.02 30.77 -2.46
C GLU A 86 -4.82 31.27 -3.29
N GLU A 87 -3.79 30.45 -3.49
CA GLU A 87 -2.63 30.78 -4.33
C GLU A 87 -3.05 31.02 -5.79
N LEU A 88 -3.89 30.16 -6.35
CA LEU A 88 -4.38 30.27 -7.72
C LEU A 88 -5.32 31.48 -7.91
N GLN A 89 -6.19 31.76 -6.95
CA GLN A 89 -7.04 32.94 -6.96
C GLN A 89 -6.22 34.24 -6.95
N ALA A 90 -5.14 34.28 -6.17
CA ALA A 90 -4.21 35.41 -6.17
C ALA A 90 -3.51 35.61 -7.54
N MET A 91 -3.39 34.54 -8.35
CA MET A 91 -2.88 34.60 -9.71
C MET A 91 -3.98 34.96 -10.74
N GLY A 92 -5.23 35.14 -10.32
CA GLY A 92 -6.36 35.51 -11.19
C GLY A 92 -7.19 34.35 -11.73
N TYR A 93 -6.99 33.13 -11.26
CA TYR A 93 -7.83 31.99 -11.64
C TYR A 93 -9.18 32.07 -10.92
N VAL A 94 -10.25 31.76 -11.68
CA VAL A 94 -11.62 31.73 -11.17
C VAL A 94 -11.98 30.26 -10.91
N PHE A 95 -12.70 30.01 -9.81
CA PHE A 95 -13.19 28.68 -9.45
C PHE A 95 -14.71 28.65 -9.51
N HIS A 96 -15.26 27.65 -10.19
CA HIS A 96 -16.69 27.42 -10.32
C HIS A 96 -17.19 26.35 -9.35
N SER A 97 -16.27 25.53 -8.85
CA SER A 97 -16.52 24.52 -7.84
C SER A 97 -15.41 24.58 -6.79
N GLN A 98 -15.61 23.82 -5.69
CA GLN A 98 -14.55 23.64 -4.71
C GLN A 98 -13.97 22.21 -4.78
N THR A 99 -13.97 21.61 -5.96
CA THR A 99 -13.50 20.24 -6.15
C THR A 99 -11.98 20.20 -6.31
N ASP A 100 -11.38 19.11 -5.83
CA ASP A 100 -9.95 18.84 -6.05
C ASP A 100 -9.59 18.78 -7.55
N ALA A 101 -10.53 18.32 -8.40
CA ALA A 101 -10.30 18.22 -9.83
C ALA A 101 -10.06 19.61 -10.44
N GLU A 102 -10.85 20.62 -10.03
CA GLU A 102 -10.68 22.01 -10.51
C GLU A 102 -9.37 22.61 -10.02
N VAL A 103 -9.00 22.37 -8.74
CA VAL A 103 -7.73 22.88 -8.19
C VAL A 103 -6.53 22.27 -8.91
N ILE A 104 -6.54 20.96 -9.15
CA ILE A 104 -5.46 20.29 -9.90
C ILE A 104 -5.41 20.80 -11.34
N LEU A 105 -6.56 20.94 -12.01
CA LEU A 105 -6.63 21.37 -13.39
C LEU A 105 -6.12 22.81 -13.57
N ASN A 106 -6.60 23.75 -12.74
CA ASN A 106 -6.12 25.12 -12.74
C ASN A 106 -4.63 25.21 -12.38
N GLY A 107 -4.17 24.39 -11.43
CA GLY A 107 -2.75 24.28 -11.09
C GLY A 107 -1.91 23.75 -12.25
N TYR A 108 -2.40 22.75 -12.98
CA TYR A 108 -1.72 22.24 -14.18
C TYR A 108 -1.67 23.30 -15.31
N ILE A 109 -2.73 24.08 -15.48
CA ILE A 109 -2.75 25.20 -16.44
C ILE A 109 -1.74 26.27 -16.04
N ALA A 110 -1.63 26.58 -14.73
CA ALA A 110 -0.74 27.61 -14.21
C ALA A 110 0.74 27.20 -14.20
N TRP A 111 1.04 25.98 -13.74
CA TRP A 111 2.40 25.53 -13.43
C TRP A 111 2.86 24.32 -14.24
N GLY A 112 2.03 23.76 -15.10
CA GLY A 112 2.35 22.52 -15.82
C GLY A 112 2.54 21.33 -14.88
N GLU A 113 3.56 20.51 -15.16
CA GLU A 113 3.90 19.32 -14.34
C GLU A 113 4.32 19.68 -12.90
N ASP A 114 4.81 20.92 -12.65
CA ASP A 114 5.25 21.38 -11.33
C ASP A 114 4.11 21.48 -10.31
N VAL A 115 2.84 21.39 -10.74
CA VAL A 115 1.69 21.26 -9.85
C VAL A 115 1.83 20.08 -8.90
N LEU A 116 2.48 18.98 -9.33
CA LEU A 116 2.67 17.79 -8.53
C LEU A 116 3.50 18.06 -7.26
N ASP A 117 4.50 18.93 -7.34
CA ASP A 117 5.30 19.31 -6.17
C ASP A 117 4.52 20.11 -5.13
N LYS A 118 3.50 20.84 -5.57
CA LYS A 118 2.65 21.67 -4.71
C LYS A 118 1.55 20.86 -4.01
N ILE A 119 1.09 19.76 -4.61
CA ILE A 119 0.04 18.92 -4.04
C ILE A 119 0.57 18.15 -2.80
N ASN A 120 -0.15 18.27 -1.69
CA ASN A 120 -0.11 17.30 -0.58
C ASN A 120 -1.39 16.48 -0.64
N GLY A 121 -1.27 15.21 -1.06
CA GLY A 121 -2.44 14.39 -1.30
C GLY A 121 -2.09 12.95 -1.69
N MET A 122 -3.13 12.17 -1.88
CA MET A 122 -3.08 10.83 -2.47
C MET A 122 -3.82 10.86 -3.79
N PHE A 123 -3.18 10.50 -4.88
CA PHE A 123 -3.80 10.62 -6.20
C PHE A 123 -3.23 9.70 -7.27
N ALA A 124 -4.11 9.34 -8.19
CA ALA A 124 -3.79 8.96 -9.56
C ALA A 124 -4.65 9.83 -10.48
N LEU A 125 -4.07 10.47 -11.47
CA LEU A 125 -4.77 11.40 -12.34
C LEU A 125 -4.36 11.27 -13.81
N ALA A 126 -5.25 11.70 -14.69
CA ALA A 126 -4.97 11.87 -16.10
C ALA A 126 -5.55 13.21 -16.58
N ILE A 127 -4.74 14.00 -17.31
CA ILE A 127 -5.14 15.28 -17.91
C ILE A 127 -4.89 15.21 -19.41
N TYR A 128 -5.94 15.42 -20.21
CA TYR A 128 -5.85 15.48 -21.66
C TYR A 128 -5.88 16.94 -22.14
N ASP A 129 -4.90 17.34 -22.94
CA ASP A 129 -4.87 18.63 -23.67
C ASP A 129 -5.30 18.39 -25.12
N SER A 130 -6.53 18.74 -25.46
CA SER A 130 -7.11 18.53 -26.79
C SER A 130 -6.42 19.34 -27.89
N LYS A 131 -5.80 20.48 -27.57
CA LYS A 131 -5.08 21.32 -28.52
C LYS A 131 -3.69 20.79 -28.85
N LYS A 132 -2.97 20.29 -27.84
CA LYS A 132 -1.66 19.69 -28.04
C LYS A 132 -1.74 18.20 -28.41
N HIS A 133 -2.90 17.55 -28.19
CA HIS A 133 -3.10 16.11 -28.28
C HIS A 133 -2.16 15.34 -27.35
N THR A 134 -2.02 15.81 -26.11
CA THR A 134 -1.18 15.16 -25.11
C THR A 134 -2.00 14.66 -23.93
N LEU A 135 -1.63 13.50 -23.40
CA LEU A 135 -2.20 12.91 -22.21
C LEU A 135 -1.12 12.86 -21.11
N PHE A 136 -1.35 13.63 -20.06
CA PHE A 136 -0.51 13.64 -18.87
C PHE A 136 -1.09 12.68 -17.84
N LEU A 137 -0.27 11.75 -17.32
CA LEU A 137 -0.61 10.84 -16.24
C LEU A 137 0.35 11.03 -15.09
N ALA A 138 -0.17 11.02 -13.85
CA ALA A 138 0.66 11.11 -12.66
C ALA A 138 0.10 10.26 -11.51
N ARG A 139 1.01 9.81 -10.64
CA ARG A 139 0.72 9.04 -9.43
C ARG A 139 1.39 9.67 -8.23
N ASP A 140 0.74 9.66 -7.06
CA ASP A 140 1.25 10.28 -5.84
C ASP A 140 2.61 9.75 -5.39
N GLY A 141 3.26 10.51 -4.50
CA GLY A 141 4.65 10.28 -4.09
C GLY A 141 4.91 8.94 -3.39
N PHE A 142 3.88 8.28 -2.85
CA PHE A 142 3.99 7.01 -2.12
C PHE A 142 3.24 5.86 -2.79
N GLY A 143 2.50 6.11 -3.87
CA GLY A 143 1.68 5.12 -4.57
C GLY A 143 0.45 4.67 -3.79
N ILE A 144 -0.15 5.59 -3.03
CA ILE A 144 -1.38 5.33 -2.25
C ILE A 144 -2.52 4.96 -3.19
N LYS A 145 -2.68 5.74 -4.28
CA LYS A 145 -3.68 5.42 -5.29
C LYS A 145 -3.08 4.62 -6.44
N PRO A 146 -3.75 3.54 -6.87
CA PRO A 146 -3.23 2.67 -7.92
C PRO A 146 -3.40 3.27 -9.32
N LEU A 147 -2.43 3.00 -10.21
CA LEU A 147 -2.51 3.29 -11.64
C LEU A 147 -1.73 2.23 -12.42
N TYR A 148 -2.44 1.43 -13.18
CA TYR A 148 -1.88 0.37 -14.03
C TYR A 148 -2.03 0.74 -15.49
N TYR A 149 -1.13 0.22 -16.34
CA TYR A 149 -1.20 0.44 -17.78
C TYR A 149 -0.71 -0.78 -18.56
N SER A 150 -1.12 -0.84 -19.81
CA SER A 150 -0.58 -1.78 -20.81
C SER A 150 -0.31 -1.02 -22.11
N VAL A 151 0.74 -1.42 -22.81
CA VAL A 151 1.14 -0.89 -24.12
C VAL A 151 1.15 -2.04 -25.08
N THR A 152 0.39 -1.90 -26.14
CA THR A 152 0.35 -2.87 -27.26
C THR A 152 0.79 -2.17 -28.56
N GLU A 153 0.87 -2.91 -29.65
CA GLU A 153 1.17 -2.32 -30.96
C GLU A 153 0.11 -1.32 -31.43
N ASN A 154 -1.12 -1.44 -30.94
CA ASN A 154 -2.27 -0.68 -31.40
C ASN A 154 -2.70 0.45 -30.48
N GLU A 155 -2.38 0.35 -29.18
CA GLU A 155 -2.94 1.26 -28.19
C GLU A 155 -2.15 1.30 -26.87
N PHE A 156 -2.30 2.41 -26.15
CA PHE A 156 -1.97 2.54 -24.73
C PHE A 156 -3.28 2.55 -23.94
N ILE A 157 -3.38 1.72 -22.91
CA ILE A 157 -4.53 1.64 -22.00
C ILE A 157 -4.08 1.78 -20.56
N PHE A 158 -4.90 2.46 -19.73
CA PHE A 158 -4.61 2.58 -18.29
C PHE A 158 -5.89 2.46 -17.46
N ALA A 159 -5.75 2.04 -16.21
CA ALA A 159 -6.85 1.97 -15.25
C ALA A 159 -6.35 1.95 -13.81
N SER A 160 -7.25 2.29 -12.87
CA SER A 160 -7.00 2.12 -11.44
C SER A 160 -6.90 0.65 -11.02
N GLU A 161 -7.44 -0.28 -11.81
CA GLU A 161 -7.45 -1.72 -11.49
C GLU A 161 -7.12 -2.61 -12.68
N ILE A 162 -6.37 -3.70 -12.41
CA ILE A 162 -5.99 -4.69 -13.43
C ILE A 162 -7.22 -5.34 -14.10
N PRO A 163 -8.29 -5.77 -13.39
CA PRO A 163 -9.48 -6.34 -14.03
C PRO A 163 -10.10 -5.44 -15.10
N ALA A 164 -10.02 -4.11 -14.93
CA ALA A 164 -10.50 -3.17 -15.95
C ALA A 164 -9.65 -3.22 -17.23
N LEU A 165 -8.32 -3.40 -17.11
CA LEU A 165 -7.45 -3.60 -18.28
C LEU A 165 -7.74 -4.94 -18.95
N LEU A 166 -7.85 -6.02 -18.16
CA LEU A 166 -8.15 -7.38 -18.67
C LEU A 166 -9.45 -7.42 -19.48
N SER A 167 -10.45 -6.60 -19.12
CA SER A 167 -11.76 -6.57 -19.78
C SER A 167 -11.71 -6.06 -21.24
N VAL A 168 -10.62 -5.40 -21.64
CA VAL A 168 -10.49 -4.78 -22.98
C VAL A 168 -9.24 -5.21 -23.73
N LEU A 169 -8.32 -5.94 -23.11
CA LEU A 169 -7.17 -6.52 -23.80
C LEU A 169 -7.63 -7.56 -24.82
N GLN A 170 -7.07 -7.49 -26.04
CA GLN A 170 -7.40 -8.43 -27.12
C GLN A 170 -6.85 -9.85 -26.87
N THR A 171 -5.71 -9.92 -26.20
CA THR A 171 -5.05 -11.18 -25.83
C THR A 171 -4.90 -11.24 -24.33
N LYS A 172 -5.20 -12.41 -23.73
CA LYS A 172 -4.93 -12.64 -22.32
C LYS A 172 -3.44 -12.57 -22.04
N PRO A 173 -3.05 -11.87 -20.95
CA PRO A 173 -1.66 -11.88 -20.53
C PRO A 173 -1.27 -13.22 -19.96
N PHE A 174 -0.01 -13.59 -20.12
CA PHE A 174 0.62 -14.70 -19.41
C PHE A 174 0.93 -14.29 -17.96
N ALA A 175 1.20 -15.30 -17.13
CA ALA A 175 1.70 -15.06 -15.79
C ALA A 175 3.17 -14.58 -15.83
N ASN A 176 3.48 -13.54 -15.06
CA ASN A 176 4.84 -13.02 -14.94
C ASN A 176 5.64 -13.84 -13.92
N GLU A 177 6.48 -14.72 -14.41
CA GLU A 177 7.28 -15.61 -13.57
C GLU A 177 8.32 -14.89 -12.69
N ASN A 178 8.81 -13.71 -13.09
CA ASN A 178 9.70 -12.91 -12.22
C ASN A 178 8.97 -12.43 -10.96
N ALA A 179 7.75 -11.90 -11.12
CA ALA A 179 6.92 -11.48 -10.00
C ALA A 179 6.56 -12.66 -9.08
N ILE A 180 6.26 -13.83 -9.67
CA ILE A 180 5.99 -15.06 -8.94
C ILE A 180 7.23 -15.52 -8.15
N PHE A 181 8.41 -15.43 -8.73
CA PHE A 181 9.66 -15.79 -8.05
C PHE A 181 9.88 -14.88 -6.82
N ASP A 182 9.77 -13.57 -6.98
CA ASP A 182 9.95 -12.62 -5.88
C ASP A 182 8.91 -12.79 -4.77
N TYR A 183 7.67 -13.09 -5.14
CA TYR A 183 6.60 -13.45 -4.22
C TYR A 183 6.91 -14.70 -3.40
N LEU A 184 7.31 -15.79 -4.05
CA LEU A 184 7.57 -17.06 -3.38
C LEU A 184 8.83 -17.01 -2.51
N VAL A 185 9.92 -16.44 -3.03
CA VAL A 185 11.24 -16.46 -2.38
C VAL A 185 11.40 -15.35 -1.37
N PHE A 186 11.03 -14.13 -1.72
CA PHE A 186 11.30 -12.94 -0.91
C PHE A 186 10.09 -12.41 -0.14
N ASN A 187 8.89 -12.96 -0.34
CA ASN A 187 7.62 -12.40 0.14
C ASN A 187 7.43 -10.95 -0.33
N ARG A 188 7.77 -10.66 -1.59
CA ARG A 188 7.67 -9.33 -2.17
C ARG A 188 6.72 -9.30 -3.35
N THR A 189 5.89 -8.29 -3.35
CA THR A 189 5.06 -7.84 -4.45
C THR A 189 5.21 -6.34 -4.56
N ASP A 190 4.87 -5.75 -5.68
CA ASP A 190 4.78 -4.30 -5.88
C ASP A 190 6.07 -3.48 -5.69
N HIS A 191 7.23 -4.12 -5.68
CA HIS A 191 8.53 -3.47 -5.50
C HIS A 191 9.15 -2.95 -6.81
N THR A 192 8.55 -3.29 -7.96
CA THR A 192 8.91 -2.78 -9.30
C THR A 192 7.63 -2.34 -10.03
N GLU A 193 7.77 -1.89 -11.28
CA GLU A 193 6.62 -1.63 -12.17
C GLU A 193 5.91 -2.91 -12.63
N GLN A 194 6.53 -4.07 -12.47
CA GLN A 194 5.96 -5.35 -12.91
C GLN A 194 4.79 -5.79 -12.03
N THR A 195 3.76 -6.35 -12.67
CA THR A 195 2.65 -7.02 -12.01
C THR A 195 2.77 -8.54 -12.17
N PHE A 196 1.85 -9.31 -11.61
CA PHE A 196 1.77 -10.76 -11.85
C PHE A 196 1.30 -11.13 -13.27
N PHE A 197 0.90 -10.13 -14.07
CA PHE A 197 0.49 -10.28 -15.46
C PHE A 197 1.58 -9.73 -16.38
N ASP A 198 2.06 -10.55 -17.30
CA ASP A 198 3.01 -10.09 -18.32
C ASP A 198 2.33 -9.08 -19.26
N GLY A 199 3.02 -7.98 -19.60
CA GLY A 199 2.48 -6.91 -20.42
C GLY A 199 1.54 -5.93 -19.68
N ILE A 200 1.25 -6.15 -18.39
CA ILE A 200 0.56 -5.16 -17.54
C ILE A 200 1.54 -4.61 -16.52
N TYR A 201 1.67 -3.30 -16.50
CA TYR A 201 2.62 -2.58 -15.66
C TYR A 201 1.89 -1.60 -14.73
N LYS A 202 2.55 -1.25 -13.68
CA LYS A 202 2.15 -0.22 -12.73
C LYS A 202 2.95 1.04 -12.98
N LEU A 203 2.33 2.21 -13.03
CA LEU A 203 3.07 3.46 -12.91
C LEU A 203 3.63 3.54 -11.49
N GLN A 204 4.96 3.60 -11.36
CA GLN A 204 5.62 3.65 -10.06
C GLN A 204 5.20 4.89 -9.26
N HIS A 205 5.22 4.79 -7.95
CA HIS A 205 4.99 5.93 -7.07
C HIS A 205 5.93 7.09 -7.39
N GLY A 206 5.42 8.31 -7.24
CA GLY A 206 6.19 9.51 -7.53
C GLY A 206 6.59 9.65 -9.00
N CYS A 207 5.92 8.94 -9.92
CA CYS A 207 6.18 9.03 -11.35
C CYS A 207 5.03 9.71 -12.10
N CYS A 208 5.39 10.35 -13.21
CA CYS A 208 4.46 10.89 -14.19
C CYS A 208 4.95 10.61 -15.61
N MET A 209 4.07 10.78 -16.60
CA MET A 209 4.41 10.74 -18.02
C MET A 209 3.46 11.62 -18.82
N THR A 210 3.98 12.17 -19.93
CA THR A 210 3.20 12.95 -20.90
C THR A 210 3.31 12.29 -22.26
N LEU A 211 2.22 11.71 -22.75
CA LEU A 211 2.14 11.02 -24.04
C LEU A 211 1.64 11.98 -25.11
N ASP A 212 2.29 12.03 -26.27
CA ASP A 212 1.69 12.56 -27.50
C ASP A 212 0.78 11.48 -28.09
N CYS A 213 -0.53 11.71 -28.05
CA CYS A 213 -1.53 10.73 -28.50
C CYS A 213 -1.51 10.43 -30.01
N ARG A 214 -0.62 11.09 -30.77
CA ARG A 214 -0.39 10.84 -32.20
C ARG A 214 0.76 9.86 -32.46
N GLN A 215 1.56 9.56 -31.42
CA GLN A 215 2.73 8.70 -31.51
C GLN A 215 2.42 7.27 -31.01
N VAL A 216 3.16 6.33 -31.55
CA VAL A 216 3.18 4.93 -31.09
C VAL A 216 4.27 4.77 -30.05
N TYR A 217 3.96 4.12 -28.95
CA TYR A 217 4.91 3.83 -27.88
C TYR A 217 5.08 2.33 -27.70
N THR A 218 6.28 1.94 -27.27
CA THR A 218 6.56 0.66 -26.62
C THR A 218 6.80 0.90 -25.13
N LYS A 219 6.91 -0.15 -24.35
CA LYS A 219 7.21 -0.04 -22.91
C LYS A 219 8.50 0.77 -22.66
N GLU A 220 9.53 0.57 -23.49
CA GLU A 220 10.86 1.18 -23.38
C GLU A 220 10.88 2.65 -23.81
N THR A 221 9.94 3.06 -24.67
CA THR A 221 9.88 4.44 -25.20
C THR A 221 8.91 5.34 -24.45
N LEU A 222 8.20 4.82 -23.43
CA LEU A 222 7.32 5.64 -22.60
C LEU A 222 8.13 6.73 -21.87
N PRO A 223 7.70 8.01 -21.92
CA PRO A 223 8.42 9.14 -21.32
C PRO A 223 8.16 9.26 -19.81
N ILE A 224 8.42 8.19 -19.06
CA ILE A 224 8.20 8.14 -17.61
C ILE A 224 9.28 8.94 -16.90
N LYS A 225 8.87 9.84 -16.01
CA LYS A 225 9.73 10.67 -15.16
C LYS A 225 9.39 10.45 -13.70
N LYS A 226 10.41 10.45 -12.83
CA LYS A 226 10.23 10.47 -11.37
C LYS A 226 10.17 11.94 -10.92
N TRP A 227 9.00 12.42 -10.50
CA TRP A 227 8.79 13.78 -10.01
C TRP A 227 8.99 13.86 -8.49
N TYR A 228 8.79 12.76 -7.76
CA TYR A 228 9.01 12.68 -6.31
C TYR A 228 10.05 11.62 -5.97
N ASP A 229 11.23 12.04 -5.54
CA ASP A 229 12.35 11.19 -5.17
C ASP A 229 12.77 11.45 -3.72
N LEU A 230 12.41 10.52 -2.82
CA LEU A 230 12.79 10.60 -1.40
C LEU A 230 14.30 10.64 -1.20
N THR A 231 15.07 9.92 -1.99
CA THR A 231 16.54 9.94 -1.87
C THR A 231 17.09 11.34 -2.12
N ALA A 232 16.61 12.02 -3.17
CA ALA A 232 17.02 13.39 -3.47
C ALA A 232 16.53 14.39 -2.42
N ARG A 233 15.35 14.19 -1.84
CA ARG A 233 14.74 15.10 -0.86
C ARG A 233 15.35 14.99 0.53
N VAL A 234 15.64 13.79 1.00
CA VAL A 234 16.03 13.54 2.39
C VAL A 234 17.37 12.81 2.54
N GLY A 235 17.90 12.15 1.50
CA GLY A 235 19.11 11.34 1.57
C GLY A 235 20.33 12.13 2.07
N GLY A 236 21.03 11.59 3.06
CA GLY A 236 22.21 12.23 3.67
C GLY A 236 21.91 13.48 4.52
N LYS A 237 20.65 13.94 4.58
CA LYS A 237 20.25 15.10 5.40
C LYS A 237 19.88 14.63 6.80
N SER A 238 20.36 15.35 7.83
CA SER A 238 20.04 15.06 9.22
C SER A 238 19.66 16.35 9.95
N VAL A 239 18.59 16.29 10.74
CA VAL A 239 18.14 17.37 11.62
C VAL A 239 18.01 16.85 13.04
N LYS A 240 18.20 17.74 14.02
CA LYS A 240 17.96 17.40 15.41
C LYS A 240 16.49 17.13 15.66
N LYS A 241 16.23 16.26 16.62
CA LYS A 241 14.87 15.96 17.09
C LYS A 241 14.22 17.22 17.67
N ASP A 242 13.05 17.57 17.16
CA ASP A 242 12.13 18.56 17.71
C ASP A 242 10.75 17.91 17.88
N LYS A 243 10.34 17.70 19.14
CA LYS A 243 9.08 17.06 19.48
C LYS A 243 7.87 17.90 19.09
N ASP A 244 7.98 19.21 19.26
CA ASP A 244 6.87 20.12 18.97
C ASP A 244 6.64 20.21 17.46
N GLN A 245 7.71 20.20 16.67
CA GLN A 245 7.59 20.15 15.22
C GLN A 245 6.97 18.83 14.77
N PHE A 246 7.43 17.70 15.32
CA PHE A 246 6.84 16.39 14.99
C PHE A 246 5.35 16.34 15.36
N MET A 247 4.99 16.84 16.54
CA MET A 247 3.59 16.88 17.00
C MET A 247 2.73 17.78 16.10
N ARG A 248 3.23 18.97 15.71
CA ARG A 248 2.53 19.85 14.75
C ARG A 248 2.26 19.14 13.41
N LEU A 249 3.30 18.50 12.84
CA LEU A 249 3.17 17.77 11.57
C LEU A 249 2.19 16.60 11.69
N LEU A 250 2.27 15.82 12.76
CA LEU A 250 1.34 14.70 12.99
C LEU A 250 -0.10 15.19 13.18
N THR A 251 -0.29 16.27 13.94
CA THR A 251 -1.62 16.87 14.14
C THR A 251 -2.20 17.38 12.83
N HIS A 252 -1.40 18.07 12.02
CA HIS A 252 -1.81 18.52 10.69
C HIS A 252 -2.18 17.35 9.79
N ALA A 253 -1.33 16.32 9.76
CA ALA A 253 -1.55 15.12 8.95
C ALA A 253 -2.85 14.38 9.31
N VAL A 254 -3.17 14.24 10.59
CA VAL A 254 -4.43 13.63 11.03
C VAL A 254 -5.61 14.55 10.71
N LYS A 255 -5.53 15.83 11.06
CA LYS A 255 -6.62 16.80 10.87
C LYS A 255 -7.05 16.95 9.41
N THR A 256 -6.08 17.07 8.50
CA THR A 256 -6.38 17.25 7.07
C THR A 256 -7.01 16.00 6.43
N ARG A 257 -6.82 14.83 7.03
CA ARG A 257 -7.41 13.58 6.56
C ARG A 257 -8.79 13.27 7.15
N LEU A 258 -9.26 14.11 8.08
CA LEU A 258 -10.66 14.12 8.55
C LEU A 258 -11.57 14.98 7.66
N CYS A 259 -11.01 15.71 6.70
CA CYS A 259 -11.80 16.57 5.82
C CYS A 259 -12.76 15.73 4.94
N GLY A 260 -13.98 16.27 4.76
CA GLY A 260 -15.11 15.65 4.07
C GLY A 260 -16.36 15.70 4.93
N ASP A 261 -17.52 15.61 4.27
CA ASP A 261 -18.84 15.73 4.93
C ASP A 261 -19.47 14.36 5.23
N VAL A 262 -18.70 13.28 5.12
CA VAL A 262 -19.17 11.90 5.33
C VAL A 262 -18.68 11.34 6.66
N PRO A 263 -19.43 10.41 7.27
CA PRO A 263 -18.97 9.71 8.47
C PRO A 263 -17.63 9.01 8.24
N TRP A 264 -16.74 9.12 9.23
CA TRP A 264 -15.42 8.52 9.22
C TRP A 264 -15.13 7.75 10.52
N GLY A 265 -14.11 6.89 10.47
CA GLY A 265 -13.67 6.11 11.62
C GLY A 265 -12.18 5.80 11.58
N VAL A 266 -11.69 5.04 12.55
CA VAL A 266 -10.29 4.64 12.65
C VAL A 266 -10.16 3.13 12.68
N GLY A 267 -9.20 2.59 11.94
CA GLY A 267 -8.75 1.21 12.08
C GLY A 267 -7.97 1.09 13.39
N LEU A 268 -8.47 0.37 14.39
CA LEU A 268 -7.85 0.24 15.70
C LEU A 268 -7.39 -1.21 15.93
N SER A 269 -6.11 -1.47 15.69
CA SER A 269 -5.51 -2.81 15.87
C SER A 269 -4.93 -3.05 17.28
N GLY A 270 -4.94 -2.05 18.16
CA GLY A 270 -4.21 -2.09 19.43
C GLY A 270 -2.69 -1.87 19.27
N GLY A 271 -2.18 -1.77 18.05
CA GLY A 271 -0.81 -1.37 17.76
C GLY A 271 -0.54 0.11 18.06
N LEU A 272 0.73 0.48 18.24
CA LEU A 272 1.13 1.86 18.56
C LEU A 272 0.60 2.89 17.55
N ASP A 273 0.66 2.58 16.26
CA ASP A 273 0.36 3.50 15.16
C ASP A 273 -1.13 3.81 15.07
N SER A 274 -1.96 2.79 15.02
CA SER A 274 -3.42 2.93 14.99
C SER A 274 -3.94 3.58 16.26
N SER A 275 -3.34 3.24 17.41
CA SER A 275 -3.67 3.83 18.70
C SER A 275 -3.23 5.29 18.80
N ALA A 276 -2.13 5.68 18.15
CA ALA A 276 -1.72 7.09 18.06
C ALA A 276 -2.76 7.91 17.29
N ILE A 277 -3.22 7.41 16.13
CA ILE A 277 -4.28 8.08 15.35
C ILE A 277 -5.56 8.21 16.17
N ALA A 278 -6.05 7.11 16.78
CA ALA A 278 -7.26 7.14 17.61
C ALA A 278 -7.14 8.14 18.78
N SER A 279 -5.98 8.15 19.45
CA SER A 279 -5.71 9.10 20.56
C SER A 279 -5.62 10.53 20.07
N MET A 280 -5.00 10.79 18.91
CA MET A 280 -4.95 12.14 18.31
C MET A 280 -6.35 12.66 18.00
N VAL A 281 -7.17 11.84 17.39
CA VAL A 281 -8.56 12.20 17.02
C VAL A 281 -9.38 12.55 18.26
N VAL A 282 -9.39 11.69 19.27
CA VAL A 282 -10.23 11.89 20.47
C VAL A 282 -9.62 12.90 21.43
N ASN A 283 -8.33 12.77 21.77
CA ASN A 283 -7.73 13.52 22.87
C ASN A 283 -7.11 14.85 22.45
N VAL A 284 -6.69 15.00 21.20
CA VAL A 284 -6.07 16.24 20.69
C VAL A 284 -7.06 17.05 19.86
N LEU A 285 -7.71 16.43 18.87
CA LEU A 285 -8.67 17.11 17.99
C LEU A 285 -10.05 17.25 18.63
N LYS A 286 -10.35 16.47 19.71
CA LYS A 286 -11.59 16.53 20.49
C LYS A 286 -12.84 16.15 19.69
N GLU A 287 -12.68 15.24 18.73
CA GLU A 287 -13.80 14.68 17.99
C GLU A 287 -14.65 13.79 18.91
N SER A 288 -15.97 13.94 18.84
CA SER A 288 -16.91 13.30 19.78
C SER A 288 -17.64 12.08 19.22
N ASP A 289 -17.81 11.99 17.89
CA ASP A 289 -18.49 10.87 17.23
C ASP A 289 -17.47 10.01 16.46
N VAL A 290 -16.63 9.32 17.22
CA VAL A 290 -15.54 8.51 16.67
C VAL A 290 -15.94 7.04 16.63
N HIS A 291 -15.91 6.45 15.44
CA HIS A 291 -16.03 5.01 15.23
C HIS A 291 -14.66 4.35 15.15
N SER A 292 -14.47 3.21 15.82
CA SER A 292 -13.27 2.38 15.65
C SER A 292 -13.63 0.96 15.22
N PHE A 293 -12.77 0.36 14.38
CA PHE A 293 -12.98 -0.97 13.83
C PHE A 293 -11.78 -1.85 14.11
N SER A 294 -12.01 -3.02 14.71
CA SER A 294 -10.96 -3.91 15.21
C SER A 294 -11.22 -5.35 14.82
N ALA A 295 -10.18 -6.05 14.35
CA ALA A 295 -10.20 -7.49 14.20
C ALA A 295 -9.66 -8.15 15.48
N VAL A 296 -10.39 -9.12 16.04
CA VAL A 296 -10.03 -9.86 17.26
C VAL A 296 -10.22 -11.36 17.03
N TYR A 297 -9.43 -12.19 17.71
CA TYR A 297 -9.35 -13.64 17.44
C TYR A 297 -9.70 -14.52 18.64
N GLY A 298 -10.00 -13.91 19.78
CA GLY A 298 -10.22 -14.59 21.05
C GLY A 298 -8.94 -14.71 21.90
N LYS A 299 -9.11 -14.68 23.20
CA LYS A 299 -8.02 -14.53 24.19
C LYS A 299 -6.95 -15.64 24.15
N ASP A 300 -7.31 -16.81 23.65
CA ASP A 300 -6.39 -17.96 23.55
C ASP A 300 -5.54 -17.93 22.27
N SER A 301 -5.86 -17.07 21.31
CA SER A 301 -5.08 -16.95 20.08
C SER A 301 -3.84 -16.08 20.28
N HIS A 302 -2.71 -16.55 19.75
CA HIS A 302 -1.47 -15.78 19.75
C HIS A 302 -1.53 -14.51 18.89
N ALA A 303 -2.54 -14.38 18.02
CA ALA A 303 -2.78 -13.20 17.17
C ALA A 303 -3.72 -12.18 17.83
N ASP A 304 -4.25 -12.45 19.03
CA ASP A 304 -5.22 -11.59 19.69
C ASP A 304 -4.58 -10.37 20.35
N GLU A 305 -5.05 -9.19 19.99
CA GLU A 305 -4.64 -7.91 20.57
C GLU A 305 -5.77 -7.20 21.35
N SER A 306 -6.86 -7.90 21.63
CA SER A 306 -8.05 -7.34 22.29
C SER A 306 -7.73 -6.59 23.60
N ARG A 307 -6.76 -7.07 24.39
CA ARG A 307 -6.30 -6.42 25.63
C ARG A 307 -5.84 -4.96 25.44
N TYR A 308 -5.26 -4.64 24.28
CA TYR A 308 -4.83 -3.27 23.96
C TYR A 308 -5.95 -2.45 23.36
N ILE A 309 -6.80 -3.08 22.54
CA ILE A 309 -8.00 -2.43 22.00
C ILE A 309 -8.94 -2.01 23.14
N GLU A 310 -9.08 -2.86 24.16
CA GLU A 310 -9.90 -2.56 25.33
C GLU A 310 -9.42 -1.38 26.18
N CYS A 311 -8.15 -0.95 26.05
CA CYS A 311 -7.67 0.28 26.68
C CYS A 311 -8.40 1.53 26.17
N PHE A 312 -9.09 1.45 25.05
CA PHE A 312 -9.88 2.54 24.48
C PHE A 312 -11.34 2.55 24.92
N LYS A 313 -11.80 1.60 25.73
CA LYS A 313 -13.14 1.61 26.34
C LYS A 313 -13.32 2.87 27.18
N GLY A 314 -14.39 3.64 26.89
CA GLY A 314 -14.64 4.93 27.51
C GLY A 314 -13.83 6.10 26.95
N ILE A 315 -12.91 5.86 26.01
CA ILE A 315 -12.19 6.88 25.25
C ILE A 315 -12.85 7.03 23.87
N VAL A 316 -12.98 5.93 23.12
CA VAL A 316 -13.66 5.90 21.82
C VAL A 316 -15.13 5.53 22.05
N PRO A 317 -16.09 6.36 21.61
CA PRO A 317 -17.51 6.11 21.91
C PRO A 317 -18.09 4.91 21.16
N ASN A 318 -17.73 4.70 19.89
CA ASN A 318 -18.32 3.68 19.05
C ASN A 318 -17.24 2.64 18.63
N MET A 319 -17.14 1.54 19.37
CA MET A 319 -16.15 0.49 19.11
C MET A 319 -16.82 -0.72 18.46
N HIS A 320 -16.35 -1.11 17.26
CA HIS A 320 -16.85 -2.23 16.49
C HIS A 320 -15.80 -3.32 16.37
N TYR A 321 -16.23 -4.59 16.52
CA TYR A 321 -15.35 -5.75 16.52
C TYR A 321 -15.76 -6.74 15.43
N VAL A 322 -14.79 -7.25 14.71
CA VAL A 322 -14.96 -8.37 13.79
C VAL A 322 -14.13 -9.57 14.26
N TYR A 323 -14.61 -10.78 13.96
CA TYR A 323 -14.01 -12.04 14.40
C TYR A 323 -13.62 -12.91 13.20
N PRO A 324 -12.58 -12.52 12.41
CA PRO A 324 -12.17 -13.30 11.25
C PRO A 324 -11.74 -14.71 11.67
N ASN A 325 -12.19 -15.71 10.93
CA ASN A 325 -11.91 -17.11 11.21
C ASN A 325 -11.73 -17.93 9.93
N ALA A 326 -11.34 -19.19 10.08
CA ALA A 326 -11.07 -20.09 8.96
C ALA A 326 -12.30 -20.28 8.05
N GLU A 327 -13.50 -20.36 8.63
CA GLU A 327 -14.73 -20.54 7.88
C GLU A 327 -15.04 -19.33 6.99
N MET A 328 -14.90 -18.11 7.55
CA MET A 328 -15.07 -16.87 6.79
C MET A 328 -14.06 -16.75 5.66
N LEU A 329 -12.78 -17.10 5.92
CA LEU A 329 -11.76 -17.07 4.88
C LEU A 329 -12.10 -18.07 3.77
N TYR A 330 -12.45 -19.31 4.12
CA TYR A 330 -12.80 -20.35 3.16
C TYR A 330 -13.99 -19.94 2.27
N ALA A 331 -15.04 -19.42 2.89
CA ALA A 331 -16.26 -19.00 2.18
C ALA A 331 -16.03 -17.80 1.23
N ASN A 332 -15.04 -16.95 1.53
CA ASN A 332 -14.75 -15.74 0.76
C ASN A 332 -13.53 -15.87 -0.17
N LEU A 333 -12.86 -17.02 -0.24
CA LEU A 333 -11.59 -17.16 -1.00
C LEU A 333 -11.70 -16.65 -2.44
N GLY A 334 -12.72 -17.05 -3.19
CA GLY A 334 -12.89 -16.62 -4.58
C GLY A 334 -13.10 -15.11 -4.69
N ASN A 335 -13.97 -14.52 -3.87
CA ASN A 335 -14.20 -13.07 -3.86
C ASN A 335 -12.94 -12.31 -3.45
N TYR A 336 -12.22 -12.81 -2.45
CA TYR A 336 -10.98 -12.20 -1.97
C TYR A 336 -9.89 -12.22 -3.06
N VAL A 337 -9.71 -13.33 -3.77
CA VAL A 337 -8.75 -13.44 -4.89
C VAL A 337 -9.10 -12.45 -6.00
N ARG A 338 -10.38 -12.36 -6.38
CA ARG A 338 -10.86 -11.36 -7.36
C ARG A 338 -10.63 -9.92 -6.89
N THR A 339 -10.93 -9.62 -5.64
CA THR A 339 -10.73 -8.30 -5.03
C THR A 339 -9.26 -7.89 -5.07
N GLN A 340 -8.34 -8.78 -4.66
CA GLN A 340 -6.92 -8.46 -4.66
C GLN A 340 -6.31 -8.42 -6.06
N ALA A 341 -6.88 -9.14 -7.02
CA ALA A 341 -6.45 -9.30 -8.41
C ALA A 341 -5.02 -9.85 -8.59
N GLU A 342 -4.21 -9.87 -7.54
CA GLU A 342 -2.85 -10.41 -7.51
C GLU A 342 -2.60 -11.15 -6.19
N PRO A 343 -1.70 -12.16 -6.17
CA PRO A 343 -1.40 -12.92 -4.96
C PRO A 343 -0.86 -12.08 -3.81
N THR A 344 -1.33 -12.36 -2.59
CA THR A 344 -0.84 -11.76 -1.34
C THR A 344 0.06 -12.72 -0.56
N PRO A 345 1.20 -12.29 0.03
CA PRO A 345 2.16 -13.19 0.67
C PRO A 345 1.69 -13.82 2.00
N THR A 346 0.61 -13.33 2.58
CA THR A 346 -0.01 -13.84 3.80
C THR A 346 -1.51 -13.65 3.77
N ALA A 347 -2.25 -14.37 4.61
CA ALA A 347 -3.70 -14.18 4.78
C ALA A 347 -4.06 -12.94 5.61
N SER A 348 -3.09 -12.19 6.13
CA SER A 348 -3.34 -11.00 6.98
C SER A 348 -4.23 -9.93 6.33
N PRO A 349 -4.10 -9.60 5.02
CA PRO A 349 -4.98 -8.63 4.38
C PRO A 349 -6.47 -9.03 4.41
N PHE A 350 -6.79 -10.33 4.58
CA PHE A 350 -8.17 -10.77 4.75
C PHE A 350 -8.83 -10.22 6.03
N ALA A 351 -8.07 -10.06 7.11
CA ALA A 351 -8.62 -9.44 8.31
C ALA A 351 -9.01 -7.96 8.07
N HIS A 352 -8.20 -7.22 7.29
CA HIS A 352 -8.56 -5.86 6.86
C HIS A 352 -9.79 -5.85 5.95
N TYR A 353 -9.91 -6.82 5.04
CA TYR A 353 -11.11 -7.02 4.22
C TYR A 353 -12.36 -7.20 5.09
N CYS A 354 -12.31 -8.02 6.15
CA CYS A 354 -13.41 -8.20 7.10
C CYS A 354 -13.71 -6.92 7.89
N VAL A 355 -12.67 -6.17 8.28
CA VAL A 355 -12.83 -4.87 8.96
C VAL A 355 -13.55 -3.87 8.06
N MET A 356 -13.17 -3.76 6.78
CA MET A 356 -13.83 -2.86 5.82
C MET A 356 -15.28 -3.30 5.54
N GLN A 357 -15.53 -4.61 5.47
CA GLN A 357 -16.89 -5.15 5.35
C GLN A 357 -17.80 -4.73 6.52
N GLU A 358 -17.29 -4.63 7.71
CA GLU A 358 -18.04 -4.12 8.86
C GLU A 358 -18.19 -2.61 8.82
N ALA A 359 -17.08 -1.91 8.57
CA ALA A 359 -16.98 -0.46 8.63
C ALA A 359 -17.94 0.25 7.65
N GLN A 360 -18.18 -0.33 6.45
CA GLN A 360 -19.10 0.24 5.45
C GLN A 360 -20.53 0.48 5.96
N LYS A 361 -20.91 -0.22 7.03
CA LYS A 361 -22.25 -0.07 7.63
C LYS A 361 -22.41 1.25 8.39
N TYR A 362 -21.32 1.88 8.77
CA TYR A 362 -21.29 3.04 9.66
C TYR A 362 -20.59 4.26 9.05
N VAL A 363 -19.53 4.03 8.27
CA VAL A 363 -18.66 5.09 7.77
C VAL A 363 -18.30 4.90 6.29
N LYS A 364 -17.83 5.97 5.65
CA LYS A 364 -17.33 5.96 4.27
C LYS A 364 -15.80 6.04 4.21
N VAL A 365 -15.18 6.57 5.25
CA VAL A 365 -13.74 6.82 5.33
C VAL A 365 -13.16 6.16 6.58
N THR A 366 -11.99 5.53 6.47
CA THR A 366 -11.19 5.09 7.61
C THR A 366 -9.81 5.73 7.62
N LEU A 367 -9.28 6.00 8.81
CA LEU A 367 -7.89 6.39 9.02
C LEU A 367 -7.10 5.18 9.50
N ASP A 368 -5.98 4.90 8.82
CA ASP A 368 -5.15 3.73 9.07
C ASP A 368 -3.70 4.10 9.41
N GLY A 369 -3.02 3.24 10.17
CA GLY A 369 -1.67 3.50 10.71
C GLY A 369 -0.49 3.18 9.79
N GLN A 370 -0.71 2.86 8.51
CA GLN A 370 0.37 2.53 7.58
C GLN A 370 1.30 3.73 7.35
N GLY A 371 2.59 3.45 7.15
CA GLY A 371 3.63 4.45 6.98
C GLY A 371 4.47 4.72 8.24
N ALA A 372 3.91 4.52 9.44
CA ALA A 372 4.63 4.77 10.69
C ALA A 372 5.85 3.85 10.90
N ASP A 373 5.73 2.58 10.52
CA ASP A 373 6.84 1.62 10.61
C ASP A 373 8.00 1.98 9.69
N GLU A 374 7.67 2.42 8.48
CA GLU A 374 8.62 2.83 7.45
C GLU A 374 9.33 4.14 7.82
N ALA A 375 8.59 5.11 8.34
CA ALA A 375 9.14 6.43 8.68
C ALA A 375 9.94 6.43 10.00
N LEU A 376 9.54 5.61 10.99
CA LEU A 376 10.01 5.67 12.37
C LEU A 376 10.73 4.40 12.85
N ALA A 377 11.26 3.59 11.94
CA ALA A 377 12.04 2.38 12.24
C ALA A 377 11.28 1.32 13.06
N GLY A 378 9.99 1.09 12.76
CA GLY A 378 9.13 0.21 13.55
C GLY A 378 9.39 -1.29 13.36
N TYR A 379 10.10 -1.73 12.32
CA TYR A 379 10.39 -3.16 12.08
C TYR A 379 11.53 -3.66 12.95
N GLU A 380 11.37 -4.86 13.55
CA GLU A 380 12.32 -5.47 14.51
C GLU A 380 13.78 -5.52 14.04
N TYR A 381 14.03 -5.62 12.74
CA TYR A 381 15.38 -5.76 12.20
C TYR A 381 16.10 -4.42 11.97
N ILE A 382 15.39 -3.31 11.88
CA ILE A 382 15.96 -1.99 11.56
C ILE A 382 16.93 -1.51 12.65
N PRO A 383 16.66 -1.68 13.98
CA PRO A 383 17.61 -1.32 15.01
C PRO A 383 18.97 -1.98 14.87
N GLY A 384 19.04 -3.15 14.21
CA GLY A 384 20.33 -3.80 13.91
C GLY A 384 21.30 -2.93 13.10
N LEU A 385 20.77 -2.09 12.19
CA LEU A 385 21.58 -1.10 11.45
C LEU A 385 22.03 0.07 12.34
N TYR A 386 21.16 0.55 13.21
CA TYR A 386 21.54 1.56 14.20
C TYR A 386 22.69 1.07 15.09
N TYR A 387 22.58 -0.15 15.62
CA TYR A 387 23.65 -0.74 16.42
C TYR A 387 24.94 -0.98 15.64
N LYS A 388 24.85 -1.41 14.37
CA LYS A 388 26.01 -1.45 13.46
C LYS A 388 26.65 -0.07 13.35
N THR A 389 25.87 0.97 13.15
CA THR A 389 26.36 2.35 13.04
C THR A 389 27.07 2.80 14.32
N LEU A 390 26.49 2.53 15.49
CA LEU A 390 27.12 2.82 16.78
C LEU A 390 28.46 2.08 16.92
N LEU A 391 28.52 0.82 16.52
CA LEU A 391 29.73 -0.01 16.57
C LEU A 391 30.84 0.58 15.67
N THR A 392 30.51 0.86 14.40
CA THR A 392 31.48 1.33 13.39
C THR A 392 31.96 2.78 13.62
N HIS A 393 31.16 3.59 14.33
CA HIS A 393 31.51 4.96 14.72
C HIS A 393 32.11 5.05 16.14
N PHE A 394 32.51 3.93 16.72
CA PHE A 394 33.15 3.85 18.05
C PHE A 394 32.31 4.43 19.20
N LYS A 395 30.95 4.48 19.05
CA LYS A 395 30.03 4.91 20.10
C LYS A 395 29.66 3.73 21.04
N TRP A 396 30.66 3.07 21.57
CA TRP A 396 30.50 1.80 22.28
C TRP A 396 29.71 1.91 23.56
N ILE A 397 29.87 3.00 24.31
CA ILE A 397 29.10 3.23 25.57
C ILE A 397 27.60 3.28 25.25
N THR A 398 27.21 4.03 24.22
CA THR A 398 25.82 4.11 23.77
C THR A 398 25.33 2.75 23.29
N LEU A 399 26.13 2.02 22.50
CA LEU A 399 25.79 0.70 22.02
C LEU A 399 25.52 -0.28 23.16
N ILE A 400 26.41 -0.34 24.16
CA ILE A 400 26.26 -1.24 25.30
C ILE A 400 25.01 -0.88 26.09
N LYS A 401 24.78 0.44 26.36
CA LYS A 401 23.57 0.92 27.05
C LYS A 401 22.30 0.48 26.30
N GLU A 402 22.23 0.69 25.00
CA GLU A 402 21.08 0.32 24.17
C GLU A 402 20.84 -1.19 24.17
N LEU A 403 21.89 -2.00 23.98
CA LEU A 403 21.78 -3.47 23.98
C LEU A 403 21.34 -4.02 25.34
N VAL A 404 21.88 -3.51 26.44
CA VAL A 404 21.51 -3.92 27.80
C VAL A 404 20.06 -3.52 28.08
N THR A 405 19.66 -2.30 27.71
CA THR A 405 18.28 -1.84 27.90
C THR A 405 17.30 -2.66 27.08
N TYR A 406 17.64 -2.93 25.81
CA TYR A 406 16.83 -3.80 24.96
C TYR A 406 16.68 -5.20 25.56
N ALA A 407 17.80 -5.82 25.97
CA ALA A 407 17.78 -7.17 26.54
C ALA A 407 16.91 -7.28 27.80
N ARG A 408 16.96 -6.25 28.66
CA ARG A 408 16.12 -6.17 29.88
C ARG A 408 14.64 -6.01 29.53
N LEU A 409 14.33 -5.13 28.57
CA LEU A 409 12.98 -4.76 28.20
C LEU A 409 12.26 -5.89 27.44
N HIS A 410 12.95 -6.50 26.46
CA HIS A 410 12.37 -7.52 25.57
C HIS A 410 12.66 -8.97 26.00
N LYS A 411 13.47 -9.16 27.02
CA LYS A 411 13.95 -10.50 27.45
C LYS A 411 14.52 -11.33 26.28
N SER A 412 15.20 -10.66 25.35
CA SER A 412 15.66 -11.22 24.07
C SER A 412 16.96 -10.55 23.60
N MET A 413 17.78 -11.29 22.87
CA MET A 413 18.98 -10.79 22.21
C MET A 413 18.83 -10.74 20.68
N ARG A 414 17.61 -10.72 20.15
CA ARG A 414 17.35 -10.74 18.70
C ARG A 414 18.04 -9.60 17.95
N HIS A 415 18.12 -8.41 18.54
CA HIS A 415 18.77 -7.26 17.91
C HIS A 415 20.27 -7.47 17.67
N VAL A 416 20.96 -8.25 18.52
CA VAL A 416 22.36 -8.63 18.28
C VAL A 416 22.47 -9.50 17.02
N LYS A 417 21.53 -10.44 16.83
CA LYS A 417 21.49 -11.27 15.60
C LYS A 417 21.29 -10.40 14.36
N TYR A 418 20.41 -9.40 14.43
CA TYR A 418 20.21 -8.46 13.32
C TYR A 418 21.43 -7.57 13.08
N MET A 419 22.09 -7.08 14.13
CA MET A 419 23.36 -6.34 14.00
C MET A 419 24.41 -7.18 13.27
N VAL A 420 24.62 -8.43 13.70
CA VAL A 420 25.56 -9.36 13.05
C VAL A 420 25.16 -9.63 11.59
N PHE A 421 23.87 -9.82 11.32
CA PHE A 421 23.36 -9.98 9.94
C PHE A 421 23.76 -8.80 9.06
N PHE A 422 23.67 -7.56 9.54
CA PHE A 422 24.03 -6.37 8.77
C PHE A 422 25.56 -6.15 8.67
N LEU A 423 26.37 -6.83 9.47
CA LEU A 423 27.82 -6.85 9.29
C LEU A 423 28.26 -7.79 8.15
N LEU A 424 27.41 -8.75 7.75
CA LEU A 424 27.69 -9.64 6.63
C LEU A 424 27.62 -8.88 5.28
N PRO A 425 28.43 -9.23 4.27
CA PRO A 425 28.31 -8.72 2.92
C PRO A 425 26.90 -9.00 2.33
N SER A 426 26.35 -8.06 1.53
CA SER A 426 24.99 -8.18 0.94
C SER A 426 24.77 -9.49 0.19
N ARG A 427 25.77 -9.93 -0.60
CA ARG A 427 25.74 -11.20 -1.35
C ARG A 427 25.52 -12.44 -0.46
N MET A 428 26.03 -12.44 0.77
CA MET A 428 25.84 -13.55 1.71
C MET A 428 24.43 -13.56 2.32
N ARG A 429 23.87 -12.36 2.53
CA ARG A 429 22.52 -12.20 3.08
C ARG A 429 21.44 -12.79 2.15
N THR A 430 21.65 -12.69 0.83
CA THR A 430 20.74 -13.23 -0.20
C THR A 430 20.78 -14.75 -0.23
N LYS A 431 21.98 -15.36 -0.25
CA LYS A 431 22.14 -16.82 -0.30
C LYS A 431 21.40 -17.54 0.83
N VAL A 432 21.42 -17.00 2.05
CA VAL A 432 20.77 -17.58 3.22
C VAL A 432 19.24 -17.68 3.03
N ARG A 433 18.62 -16.78 2.28
CA ARG A 433 17.17 -16.79 2.08
C ARG A 433 16.69 -17.72 0.96
N VAL A 434 17.42 -17.78 -0.15
CA VAL A 434 17.06 -18.63 -1.29
C VAL A 434 17.19 -20.12 -0.96
N THR A 435 18.23 -20.50 -0.21
CA THR A 435 18.51 -21.91 0.14
C THR A 435 17.52 -22.53 1.14
N GLN A 436 16.67 -21.75 1.80
CA GLN A 436 15.74 -22.25 2.80
C GLN A 436 14.41 -22.80 2.24
N ARG A 437 14.20 -22.80 0.92
CA ARG A 437 12.92 -23.18 0.30
C ARG A 437 13.03 -24.36 -0.65
N GLY A 438 13.36 -25.52 -0.09
CA GLY A 438 13.60 -26.77 -0.84
C GLY A 438 12.37 -27.32 -1.60
N TYR A 439 11.19 -26.71 -1.48
CA TYR A 439 10.00 -27.08 -2.23
C TYR A 439 9.85 -26.36 -3.58
N ILE A 440 10.66 -25.32 -3.84
CA ILE A 440 10.62 -24.61 -5.13
C ILE A 440 11.49 -25.39 -6.12
N ASN A 441 11.00 -25.54 -7.35
CA ASN A 441 11.73 -26.22 -8.42
C ASN A 441 13.07 -25.51 -8.70
N SER A 442 14.16 -26.29 -8.72
CA SER A 442 15.51 -25.78 -8.91
C SER A 442 15.73 -25.13 -10.28
N GLU A 443 15.06 -25.61 -11.33
CA GLU A 443 15.13 -25.00 -12.67
C GLU A 443 14.46 -23.63 -12.68
N PHE A 444 13.31 -23.50 -12.02
CA PHE A 444 12.64 -22.22 -11.83
C PHE A 444 13.52 -21.24 -11.05
N VAL A 445 14.14 -21.66 -9.94
CA VAL A 445 15.08 -20.82 -9.17
C VAL A 445 16.27 -20.40 -10.02
N ALA A 446 16.84 -21.30 -10.84
CA ALA A 446 18.00 -20.99 -11.68
C ALA A 446 17.72 -19.91 -12.73
N ARG A 447 16.49 -19.85 -13.26
CA ARG A 447 16.07 -18.84 -14.25
C ARG A 447 16.01 -17.42 -13.64
N TYR A 448 15.64 -17.28 -12.36
CA TYR A 448 15.30 -16.02 -11.72
C TYR A 448 16.19 -15.64 -10.52
N GLN A 449 17.27 -16.39 -10.25
CA GLN A 449 18.16 -16.19 -9.09
C GLN A 449 18.86 -14.80 -9.02
N ASN A 450 18.86 -14.05 -10.11
CA ASN A 450 19.48 -12.72 -10.23
C ASN A 450 18.47 -11.58 -9.93
N SER A 451 17.37 -11.87 -9.25
CA SER A 451 16.43 -10.83 -8.86
C SER A 451 17.11 -9.69 -8.08
N VAL A 452 16.83 -8.47 -8.51
CA VAL A 452 17.48 -7.24 -8.00
C VAL A 452 17.08 -6.94 -6.55
N ILE A 453 15.97 -7.50 -6.08
CA ILE A 453 15.36 -7.18 -4.79
C ILE A 453 16.26 -7.44 -3.59
N ALA A 454 17.15 -8.43 -3.68
CA ALA A 454 18.03 -8.76 -2.58
C ALA A 454 19.00 -7.63 -2.22
N ASP A 455 19.58 -6.98 -3.23
CA ASP A 455 20.47 -5.84 -3.00
C ASP A 455 19.69 -4.58 -2.61
N GLN A 456 18.53 -4.37 -3.16
CA GLN A 456 17.64 -3.24 -2.83
C GLN A 456 17.19 -3.26 -1.36
N LEU A 457 16.78 -4.42 -0.84
CA LEU A 457 16.29 -4.53 0.53
C LEU A 457 17.37 -4.69 1.60
N TYR A 458 18.50 -5.33 1.26
CA TYR A 458 19.52 -5.70 2.24
C TYR A 458 20.87 -5.00 2.03
N GLY A 459 21.02 -4.19 0.98
CA GLY A 459 22.24 -3.46 0.65
C GLY A 459 22.48 -2.19 1.47
N SER A 460 21.50 -1.74 2.28
CA SER A 460 21.59 -0.49 3.04
C SER A 460 22.73 -0.49 4.06
N ASN A 461 23.41 0.65 4.17
CA ASN A 461 24.51 0.86 5.10
C ASN A 461 24.11 1.71 6.31
N THR A 462 23.10 2.57 6.17
CA THR A 462 22.57 3.43 7.23
C THR A 462 21.09 3.13 7.48
N MET A 463 20.59 3.52 8.65
CA MET A 463 19.15 3.38 8.96
C MET A 463 18.30 4.27 8.05
N GLN A 464 18.71 5.51 7.78
CA GLN A 464 17.99 6.41 6.87
C GLN A 464 17.86 5.80 5.46
N GLU A 465 18.94 5.27 4.91
CA GLU A 465 18.91 4.59 3.61
C GLU A 465 17.92 3.41 3.61
N MET A 466 17.90 2.61 4.68
CA MET A 466 16.96 1.50 4.80
C MET A 466 15.50 1.98 4.88
N LEU A 467 15.23 3.04 5.61
CA LEU A 467 13.88 3.59 5.72
C LEU A 467 13.40 4.14 4.36
N ILE A 468 14.26 4.87 3.63
CA ILE A 468 13.98 5.32 2.26
C ILE A 468 13.63 4.11 1.36
N ARG A 469 14.44 3.04 1.41
CA ARG A 469 14.20 1.83 0.62
C ARG A 469 12.92 1.10 1.01
N HIS A 470 12.43 1.27 2.25
CA HIS A 470 11.11 0.76 2.62
C HIS A 470 9.98 1.52 1.93
N PHE A 471 10.10 2.82 1.74
CA PHE A 471 9.16 3.58 0.92
C PHE A 471 9.26 3.20 -0.56
N GLU A 472 10.46 3.00 -1.07
CA GLU A 472 10.67 2.66 -2.48
C GLU A 472 10.22 1.22 -2.85
N TYR A 473 10.41 0.24 -1.95
CA TYR A 473 10.30 -1.18 -2.33
C TYR A 473 9.41 -2.01 -1.42
N LYS A 474 8.75 -1.41 -0.42
CA LYS A 474 7.97 -2.18 0.54
C LYS A 474 6.58 -1.63 0.84
N ILE A 475 6.43 -0.32 1.04
CA ILE A 475 5.15 0.25 1.52
C ILE A 475 4.00 -0.02 0.54
N GLU A 476 4.27 0.00 -0.75
CA GLU A 476 3.25 0.00 -1.79
C GLU A 476 2.36 -1.24 -1.77
N HIS A 477 2.91 -2.43 -1.44
CA HIS A 477 2.09 -3.63 -1.33
C HIS A 477 1.06 -3.55 -0.18
N LEU A 478 1.43 -2.91 0.95
CA LEU A 478 0.49 -2.68 2.07
C LEU A 478 -0.62 -1.72 1.67
N LEU A 479 -0.27 -0.66 0.94
CA LEU A 479 -1.21 0.34 0.46
C LEU A 479 -2.18 -0.26 -0.56
N LYS A 480 -1.69 -1.09 -1.49
CA LYS A 480 -2.52 -1.82 -2.45
C LYS A 480 -3.53 -2.72 -1.75
N TRP A 481 -3.11 -3.53 -0.77
CA TRP A 481 -4.04 -4.42 -0.06
C TRP A 481 -5.09 -3.64 0.71
N GLY A 482 -4.70 -2.52 1.34
CA GLY A 482 -5.61 -1.61 2.02
C GLY A 482 -6.61 -0.99 1.07
N ASP A 483 -6.15 -0.41 -0.04
CA ASP A 483 -6.99 0.19 -1.07
C ASP A 483 -7.99 -0.82 -1.65
N ARG A 484 -7.52 -2.03 -2.05
CA ARG A 484 -8.38 -3.08 -2.59
C ARG A 484 -9.42 -3.57 -1.59
N SER A 485 -9.04 -3.75 -0.34
CA SER A 485 -9.97 -4.18 0.71
C SER A 485 -11.02 -3.11 1.02
N ALA A 486 -10.64 -1.82 1.05
CA ALA A 486 -11.57 -0.73 1.29
C ALA A 486 -12.53 -0.53 0.10
N THR A 487 -11.99 -0.51 -1.12
CA THR A 487 -12.79 -0.27 -2.33
C THR A 487 -13.76 -1.40 -2.67
N ALA A 488 -13.46 -2.64 -2.27
CA ALA A 488 -14.42 -3.75 -2.40
C ALA A 488 -15.77 -3.46 -1.73
N PHE A 489 -15.76 -2.56 -0.75
CA PHE A 489 -16.94 -2.13 0.01
C PHE A 489 -17.28 -0.64 -0.20
N SER A 490 -16.80 -0.04 -1.29
CA SER A 490 -17.04 1.38 -1.60
C SER A 490 -16.64 2.31 -0.44
N MET A 491 -15.47 2.06 0.14
CA MET A 491 -14.89 2.84 1.24
C MET A 491 -13.54 3.43 0.85
N GLU A 492 -13.13 4.50 1.53
CA GLU A 492 -11.82 5.11 1.40
C GLU A 492 -10.97 4.93 2.67
N SER A 493 -9.77 4.37 2.51
CA SER A 493 -8.75 4.33 3.56
C SER A 493 -7.75 5.48 3.35
N ARG A 494 -7.45 6.22 4.41
CA ARG A 494 -6.51 7.34 4.47
C ARG A 494 -5.40 7.07 5.46
N GLN A 495 -4.15 7.47 5.13
CA GLN A 495 -2.95 7.16 5.90
C GLN A 495 -2.26 8.45 6.40
N PRO A 496 -2.54 8.91 7.64
CA PRO A 496 -1.92 10.13 8.18
C PRO A 496 -0.39 10.08 8.22
N PHE A 497 0.21 8.92 8.49
CA PHE A 497 1.67 8.77 8.52
C PHE A 497 2.33 8.82 7.15
N LEU A 498 1.56 8.92 6.06
CA LEU A 498 2.04 9.17 4.69
C LEU A 498 1.84 10.62 4.26
N ASP A 499 1.72 11.54 5.20
CA ASP A 499 1.81 12.97 4.91
C ASP A 499 3.24 13.29 4.45
N LYS A 500 3.37 14.01 3.33
CA LYS A 500 4.66 14.31 2.68
C LYS A 500 5.64 15.00 3.64
N ASP A 501 5.18 16.02 4.34
CA ASP A 501 6.03 16.81 5.24
C ASP A 501 6.40 16.02 6.49
N LEU A 502 5.46 15.25 7.04
CA LEU A 502 5.70 14.34 8.17
C LEU A 502 6.73 13.27 7.82
N VAL A 503 6.59 12.61 6.65
CA VAL A 503 7.53 11.58 6.18
C VAL A 503 8.92 12.17 5.98
N GLU A 504 9.04 13.29 5.26
CA GLU A 504 10.34 13.92 5.01
C GLU A 504 11.02 14.36 6.30
N TYR A 505 10.26 14.91 7.25
CA TYR A 505 10.79 15.26 8.57
C TYR A 505 11.23 14.00 9.34
N ALA A 506 10.37 12.99 9.43
CA ALA A 506 10.64 11.75 10.13
C ALA A 506 11.89 11.02 9.59
N LEU A 507 12.13 11.06 8.29
CA LEU A 507 13.33 10.46 7.68
C LEU A 507 14.59 11.27 7.97
N LYS A 508 14.50 12.60 8.08
CA LYS A 508 15.65 13.50 8.37
C LYS A 508 16.06 13.52 9.84
N ILE A 509 15.17 13.27 10.80
CA ILE A 509 15.55 13.31 12.22
C ILE A 509 16.59 12.25 12.54
N GLU A 510 17.43 12.53 13.53
CA GLU A 510 18.51 11.64 13.97
C GLU A 510 18.01 10.22 14.38
N ASP A 511 18.84 9.21 14.17
CA ASP A 511 18.50 7.81 14.42
C ASP A 511 18.09 7.55 15.89
N SER A 512 18.71 8.27 16.85
CA SER A 512 18.39 8.20 18.27
C SER A 512 16.96 8.66 18.61
N ALA A 513 16.33 9.47 17.75
CA ALA A 513 14.93 9.84 17.90
C ALA A 513 13.97 8.72 17.47
N LYS A 514 14.43 7.79 16.65
CA LYS A 514 13.65 6.64 16.16
C LYS A 514 13.87 5.39 17.02
N VAL A 515 15.13 5.15 17.44
CA VAL A 515 15.52 3.99 18.27
C VAL A 515 16.26 4.50 19.49
N HIS A 516 15.67 4.32 20.67
CA HIS A 516 16.26 4.76 21.93
C HIS A 516 15.74 3.95 23.13
N ASN A 517 16.62 3.68 24.08
CA ASN A 517 16.31 2.94 25.31
C ASN A 517 15.59 1.60 25.03
N GLY A 518 15.99 0.90 23.96
CA GLY A 518 15.38 -0.37 23.55
C GLY A 518 14.02 -0.26 22.87
N TYR A 519 13.47 0.94 22.69
CA TYR A 519 12.22 1.19 21.97
C TYR A 519 12.48 1.60 20.52
N THR A 520 11.60 1.18 19.63
CA THR A 520 11.45 1.73 18.27
C THR A 520 10.35 2.82 18.26
N LYS A 521 10.29 3.65 17.20
CA LYS A 521 9.33 4.77 17.10
C LYS A 521 9.40 5.71 18.31
N TYR A 522 10.59 5.95 18.81
CA TYR A 522 10.77 6.59 20.11
C TYR A 522 10.15 7.99 20.18
N ILE A 523 10.32 8.82 19.15
CA ILE A 523 9.71 10.16 19.11
C ILE A 523 8.18 10.09 19.16
N LEU A 524 7.55 9.12 18.49
CA LEU A 524 6.10 8.94 18.54
C LEU A 524 5.64 8.61 19.98
N ARG A 525 6.40 7.74 20.67
CA ARG A 525 6.09 7.40 22.07
C ARG A 525 6.27 8.61 22.99
N GLU A 526 7.24 9.48 22.73
CA GLU A 526 7.46 10.69 23.52
C GLU A 526 6.32 11.70 23.35
N VAL A 527 5.90 11.99 22.12
CA VAL A 527 4.83 12.96 21.85
C VAL A 527 3.45 12.45 22.24
N MET A 528 3.27 11.13 22.34
CA MET A 528 2.03 10.49 22.78
C MET A 528 1.93 10.31 24.30
N GLN A 529 2.92 10.80 25.06
CA GLN A 529 2.86 10.79 26.52
C GLN A 529 1.63 11.60 26.98
N ASP A 530 0.89 11.07 27.94
CA ASP A 530 -0.35 11.65 28.51
C ASP A 530 -1.51 11.83 27.49
N ILE A 531 -1.33 11.39 26.23
CA ILE A 531 -2.32 11.44 25.16
C ILE A 531 -2.89 10.04 24.87
N MET A 532 -2.03 9.04 24.85
CA MET A 532 -2.34 7.64 24.55
C MET A 532 -2.34 6.79 25.82
N PRO A 533 -3.16 5.71 25.91
CA PRO A 533 -3.07 4.77 27.02
C PRO A 533 -1.64 4.25 27.22
N GLU A 534 -1.13 4.37 28.46
CA GLU A 534 0.26 4.07 28.82
C GLU A 534 0.67 2.61 28.50
N ALA A 535 -0.26 1.67 28.69
CA ALA A 535 -0.04 0.26 28.35
C ALA A 535 0.32 0.03 26.87
N ILE A 536 -0.19 0.89 25.96
CA ILE A 536 0.13 0.83 24.53
C ILE A 536 1.40 1.64 24.24
N ARG A 537 1.53 2.81 24.85
CA ARG A 537 2.70 3.68 24.67
C ARG A 537 4.02 2.99 25.02
N THR A 538 4.00 2.13 26.05
CA THR A 538 5.17 1.41 26.56
C THR A 538 5.26 -0.05 26.13
N ARG A 539 4.30 -0.55 25.32
CA ARG A 539 4.35 -1.93 24.83
C ARG A 539 5.59 -2.20 23.97
N VAL A 540 6.14 -3.40 24.13
CA VAL A 540 7.36 -3.84 23.43
C VAL A 540 7.11 -5.02 22.48
N ASP A 541 6.00 -5.71 22.66
CA ASP A 541 5.55 -6.79 21.80
C ASP A 541 4.92 -6.20 20.53
N LYS A 542 5.73 -5.98 19.50
CA LYS A 542 5.16 -5.64 18.21
C LYS A 542 4.58 -6.89 17.55
N MET A 543 3.27 -6.89 17.39
CA MET A 543 2.61 -7.78 16.46
C MET A 543 2.30 -6.99 15.18
N GLY A 544 2.69 -7.54 14.02
CA GLY A 544 2.14 -7.03 12.77
C GLY A 544 0.64 -7.37 12.73
N PHE A 545 -0.09 -6.76 11.81
CA PHE A 545 -1.49 -7.14 11.55
C PHE A 545 -1.49 -8.62 11.09
N SER A 546 -1.55 -9.54 12.05
CA SER A 546 -1.43 -10.98 11.81
C SER A 546 -2.74 -11.71 12.09
N VAL A 547 -2.94 -12.81 11.39
CA VAL A 547 -4.07 -13.72 11.59
C VAL A 547 -3.53 -15.08 12.05
N PRO A 548 -4.27 -15.88 12.80
CA PRO A 548 -3.85 -17.22 13.21
C PRO A 548 -3.97 -18.23 12.05
N GLN A 549 -3.35 -17.90 10.92
CA GLN A 549 -3.43 -18.70 9.69
C GLN A 549 -2.84 -20.10 9.85
N ASP A 550 -1.92 -20.30 10.79
CA ASP A 550 -1.38 -21.62 11.11
C ASP A 550 -2.44 -22.54 11.73
N GLU A 551 -3.34 -22.00 12.54
CA GLU A 551 -4.50 -22.72 13.09
C GLU A 551 -5.55 -22.94 11.99
N TRP A 552 -5.83 -21.92 11.17
CA TRP A 552 -6.83 -21.99 10.11
C TRP A 552 -6.53 -23.08 9.09
N PHE A 553 -5.26 -23.24 8.70
CA PHE A 553 -4.86 -24.23 7.69
C PHE A 553 -4.77 -25.65 8.22
N ARG A 554 -5.03 -25.87 9.52
CA ARG A 554 -5.21 -27.20 10.12
C ARG A 554 -6.66 -27.65 10.20
N THR A 555 -7.63 -26.76 9.89
CA THR A 555 -9.06 -27.14 9.86
C THR A 555 -9.36 -28.11 8.73
N GLU A 556 -10.36 -28.97 8.90
CA GLU A 556 -10.69 -30.02 7.93
C GLU A 556 -10.96 -29.48 6.52
N LYS A 557 -11.70 -28.36 6.41
CA LYS A 557 -11.97 -27.71 5.12
C LYS A 557 -10.68 -27.27 4.40
N PHE A 558 -9.76 -26.65 5.14
CA PHE A 558 -8.48 -26.24 4.56
C PHE A 558 -7.57 -27.44 4.28
N GLN A 559 -7.61 -28.50 5.09
CA GLN A 559 -6.86 -29.72 4.77
C GLN A 559 -7.29 -30.30 3.43
N LYS A 560 -8.60 -30.38 3.18
CA LYS A 560 -9.13 -30.85 1.90
C LYS A 560 -8.71 -29.93 0.76
N LEU A 561 -8.92 -28.63 0.90
CA LEU A 561 -8.55 -27.64 -0.13
C LEU A 561 -7.06 -27.70 -0.51
N VAL A 562 -6.18 -27.70 0.52
CA VAL A 562 -4.72 -27.74 0.29
C VAL A 562 -4.31 -29.03 -0.41
N MET A 563 -4.86 -30.16 0.00
CA MET A 563 -4.53 -31.45 -0.64
C MET A 563 -5.08 -31.52 -2.07
N ASP A 564 -6.30 -31.01 -2.32
CA ASP A 564 -6.89 -30.93 -3.65
C ASP A 564 -6.03 -30.07 -4.60
N ILE A 565 -5.50 -28.94 -4.09
CA ILE A 565 -4.58 -28.07 -4.86
C ILE A 565 -3.25 -28.79 -5.12
N LEU A 566 -2.58 -29.29 -4.10
CA LEU A 566 -1.25 -29.88 -4.22
C LEU A 566 -1.23 -31.16 -5.07
N GLN A 567 -2.36 -31.86 -5.18
CA GLN A 567 -2.53 -33.07 -5.99
C GLN A 567 -3.11 -32.79 -7.38
N SER A 568 -3.53 -31.55 -7.67
CA SER A 568 -4.09 -31.21 -8.98
C SER A 568 -3.03 -31.23 -10.07
N GLU A 569 -3.46 -31.65 -11.25
CA GLU A 569 -2.61 -31.66 -12.46
C GLU A 569 -2.18 -30.24 -12.83
N SER A 570 -3.10 -29.25 -12.71
CA SER A 570 -2.80 -27.84 -12.96
C SER A 570 -1.63 -27.36 -12.13
N PHE A 571 -1.64 -27.59 -10.81
CA PHE A 571 -0.57 -27.18 -9.91
C PHE A 571 0.78 -27.84 -10.28
N ALA A 572 0.78 -29.11 -10.62
CA ALA A 572 1.98 -29.83 -11.02
C ALA A 572 2.56 -29.30 -12.35
N GLN A 573 1.71 -29.00 -13.33
CA GLN A 573 2.10 -28.48 -14.65
C GLN A 573 2.67 -27.05 -14.59
N ARG A 574 2.42 -26.25 -13.53
CA ARG A 574 3.08 -24.94 -13.34
C ARG A 574 4.61 -25.05 -13.31
N GLY A 575 5.15 -26.19 -12.86
CA GLY A 575 6.60 -26.41 -12.76
C GLY A 575 7.33 -25.50 -11.76
N ILE A 576 6.60 -24.84 -10.87
CA ILE A 576 7.12 -23.85 -9.89
C ILE A 576 7.40 -24.49 -8.54
N VAL A 577 6.42 -25.21 -8.01
CA VAL A 577 6.49 -25.90 -6.71
C VAL A 577 6.54 -27.40 -6.95
N ILE A 578 7.38 -28.11 -6.20
CA ILE A 578 7.49 -29.58 -6.24
C ILE A 578 6.36 -30.17 -5.39
N PRO A 579 5.30 -30.77 -5.97
CA PRO A 579 4.11 -31.19 -5.23
C PRO A 579 4.40 -32.13 -4.08
N ASN A 580 5.23 -33.16 -4.29
CA ASN A 580 5.57 -34.15 -3.27
C ASN A 580 6.28 -33.54 -2.05
N GLU A 581 7.16 -32.57 -2.28
CA GLU A 581 7.84 -31.85 -1.18
C GLU A 581 6.86 -30.93 -0.43
N ALA A 582 5.98 -30.24 -1.14
CA ALA A 582 4.93 -29.41 -0.54
C ALA A 582 3.99 -30.25 0.34
N ILE A 583 3.54 -31.42 -0.15
CA ILE A 583 2.72 -32.37 0.60
C ILE A 583 3.46 -32.89 1.84
N ARG A 584 4.73 -33.24 1.71
CA ARG A 584 5.57 -33.69 2.85
C ARG A 584 5.66 -32.61 3.93
N LEU A 585 5.91 -31.38 3.56
CA LEU A 585 6.00 -30.26 4.47
C LEU A 585 4.62 -29.93 5.09
N TYR A 586 3.56 -29.99 4.32
CA TYR A 586 2.20 -29.77 4.82
C TYR A 586 1.80 -30.81 5.88
N LYS A 587 2.11 -32.11 5.66
CA LYS A 587 1.89 -33.14 6.68
C LYS A 587 2.62 -32.84 7.99
N LYS A 588 3.87 -32.35 7.94
CA LYS A 588 4.61 -31.91 9.14
C LYS A 588 3.96 -30.70 9.82
N HIS A 589 3.42 -29.76 9.03
CA HIS A 589 2.67 -28.63 9.57
C HIS A 589 1.41 -29.09 10.31
N LEU A 590 0.66 -30.05 9.77
CA LEU A 590 -0.53 -30.61 10.40
C LEU A 590 -0.21 -31.28 11.74
N LEU A 591 0.93 -31.97 11.85
CA LEU A 591 1.43 -32.59 13.08
C LEU A 591 1.98 -31.58 14.09
N GLY A 592 2.08 -30.29 13.74
CA GLY A 592 2.65 -29.26 14.60
C GLY A 592 4.19 -29.28 14.68
N GLU A 593 4.89 -30.13 13.91
CA GLU A 593 6.35 -30.23 13.89
C GLU A 593 7.02 -28.96 13.35
N ILE A 594 6.37 -28.28 12.39
CA ILE A 594 6.84 -27.06 11.76
C ILE A 594 5.68 -26.08 11.53
N ASN A 595 5.97 -24.79 11.47
CA ASN A 595 5.01 -23.78 11.04
C ASN A 595 5.43 -23.19 9.69
N ILE A 596 4.74 -23.59 8.61
CA ILE A 596 4.92 -23.09 7.24
C ILE A 596 3.63 -22.42 6.69
N SER A 597 2.81 -21.91 7.57
CA SER A 597 1.51 -21.34 7.20
C SER A 597 1.59 -20.26 6.10
N LYS A 598 2.67 -19.45 6.09
CA LYS A 598 2.89 -18.48 5.02
C LYS A 598 3.14 -19.12 3.65
N ASP A 599 3.81 -20.27 3.62
CA ASP A 599 4.08 -20.97 2.36
C ASP A 599 2.81 -21.70 1.88
N ILE A 600 2.05 -22.30 2.79
CA ILE A 600 0.75 -22.89 2.50
C ILE A 600 -0.20 -21.85 1.88
N TRP A 601 -0.28 -20.65 2.48
CA TRP A 601 -1.07 -19.57 1.92
C TRP A 601 -0.65 -19.21 0.51
N LYS A 602 0.64 -19.12 0.25
CA LYS A 602 1.16 -18.81 -1.09
C LYS A 602 0.76 -19.85 -2.12
N TRP A 603 0.79 -21.13 -1.77
CA TRP A 603 0.37 -22.20 -2.67
C TRP A 603 -1.12 -22.07 -3.01
N ILE A 604 -1.96 -21.88 -1.98
CA ILE A 604 -3.42 -21.67 -2.18
C ILE A 604 -3.67 -20.44 -3.04
N ASN A 605 -3.12 -19.31 -2.65
CA ASN A 605 -3.46 -18.01 -3.23
C ASN A 605 -2.94 -17.89 -4.68
N LEU A 606 -1.74 -18.41 -4.96
CA LEU A 606 -1.17 -18.43 -6.30
C LEU A 606 -1.98 -19.36 -7.25
N GLU A 607 -2.32 -20.56 -6.81
CA GLU A 607 -3.08 -21.48 -7.66
C GLU A 607 -4.50 -20.96 -7.92
N LEU A 608 -5.18 -20.41 -6.92
CA LEU A 608 -6.50 -19.81 -7.11
C LEU A 608 -6.44 -18.60 -8.04
N TRP A 609 -5.37 -17.80 -7.97
CA TRP A 609 -5.14 -16.68 -8.88
C TRP A 609 -4.93 -17.16 -10.32
N TYR A 610 -4.14 -18.23 -10.53
CA TYR A 610 -3.98 -18.83 -11.86
C TYR A 610 -5.32 -19.28 -12.44
N ARG A 611 -6.12 -20.00 -11.63
CA ARG A 611 -7.45 -20.50 -12.06
C ARG A 611 -8.42 -19.37 -12.38
N GLU A 612 -8.36 -18.26 -11.64
CA GLU A 612 -9.26 -17.13 -11.84
C GLU A 612 -8.88 -16.27 -13.05
N PHE A 613 -7.58 -16.00 -13.27
CA PHE A 613 -7.16 -14.96 -14.19
C PHE A 613 -6.36 -15.47 -15.39
N ILE A 614 -5.73 -16.63 -15.31
CA ILE A 614 -4.82 -17.11 -16.35
C ILE A 614 -5.43 -18.30 -17.12
N ASP A 615 -6.03 -19.24 -16.42
CA ASP A 615 -6.50 -20.50 -17.05
C ASP A 615 -7.85 -20.36 -17.77
N GLN A 616 -8.68 -19.35 -17.46
CA GLN A 616 -10.04 -19.19 -18.01
C GLN A 616 -10.06 -18.78 -19.46
#